data_ff5ee18741926667e5d3d2d0a6cd2223
#
_entry.id   ff5ee18741926667e5d3d2d0a6cd2223
#
_cell.length_a   1.000
_cell.length_b   1.000
_cell.length_c   1.000
_cell.angle_alpha   90.00
_cell.angle_beta   90.00
_cell.angle_gamma   90.00
#
_symmetry.space_group_name_H-M   'P 1'
#
loop_
_entity.id
_entity.type
_entity.pdbx_description
1 polymer ?
#
loop_
_entity_poly.entity_id
_entity_poly.type
_entity_poly.pdbx_seq_one_letter_code
_entity_poly.pdbx_strand_id
1 'polypeptide(L)'
;MEYDAGDSAGAEESSAGGPPGTQYVQSLARGLDVIRAFDAEHPAMTLTDVARRTGLSRATARRFLHTLADLGYVRFDGKLFELTAQVLQLGYSYLSSHTLPQLIEPVLEELSAELNESCSASILDGADVVYIARVHTRRIMRVGIAVGTRFPAYATSMGRVLLAHLAPAELDRALAARPLVPLTPSTIVSEESLRAELAAVRGRGWCFVDQELETGLRSIAVPVFGADGTVQAALNVSTSTPAPSLGTQEEPLATALEMLPRLSAAAERISAALRARR
;
A
#
# COMPACT_ATOMS: atom_id res chain seq x y z
N MET A 1 -62.26 19.65 -10.17
CA MET A 1 -61.27 20.22 -11.07
C MET A 1 -60.19 20.84 -10.25
N GLU A 2 -59.01 20.41 -10.46
CA GLU A 2 -57.69 20.85 -10.03
C GLU A 2 -56.99 19.90 -9.06
N TYR A 3 -55.99 19.26 -9.63
CA TYR A 3 -55.02 18.40 -8.99
C TYR A 3 -53.93 19.26 -8.34
N ASP A 4 -53.69 19.02 -7.08
CA ASP A 4 -52.52 19.57 -6.38
C ASP A 4 -51.41 18.51 -6.34
N ALA A 5 -50.25 18.82 -6.94
CA ALA A 5 -49.11 17.98 -7.03
C ALA A 5 -48.19 18.25 -5.85
N GLY A 6 -48.13 17.28 -4.92
CA GLY A 6 -47.18 17.30 -3.80
C GLY A 6 -45.77 16.97 -4.28
N ASP A 7 -44.88 17.90 -4.10
CA ASP A 7 -43.45 17.83 -4.32
C ASP A 7 -42.79 17.05 -3.16
N SER A 8 -42.23 15.86 -3.47
CA SER A 8 -41.43 15.10 -2.53
C SER A 8 -39.97 15.15 -2.98
N ALA A 9 -39.23 16.07 -2.39
CA ALA A 9 -37.77 16.13 -2.50
C ALA A 9 -37.13 14.87 -1.90
N GLY A 10 -36.70 13.96 -2.76
CA GLY A 10 -35.84 12.83 -2.38
C GLY A 10 -34.42 13.30 -2.13
N ALA A 11 -33.91 13.02 -0.95
CA ALA A 11 -32.51 13.20 -0.61
C ALA A 11 -31.65 12.23 -1.44
N GLU A 12 -30.82 12.75 -2.32
CA GLU A 12 -29.80 11.99 -3.03
C GLU A 12 -28.65 11.63 -2.06
N GLU A 13 -28.58 10.38 -1.66
CA GLU A 13 -27.40 9.80 -1.02
C GLU A 13 -26.27 9.73 -2.04
N SER A 14 -25.24 10.54 -1.83
CA SER A 14 -23.99 10.53 -2.58
C SER A 14 -23.21 9.26 -2.28
N SER A 15 -23.39 8.19 -3.08
CA SER A 15 -22.50 7.03 -3.11
C SER A 15 -21.41 7.29 -4.16
N ALA A 16 -20.19 7.52 -3.71
CA ALA A 16 -19.00 7.54 -4.55
C ALA A 16 -18.70 6.13 -5.10
N GLY A 17 -19.07 5.87 -6.36
CA GLY A 17 -18.83 4.62 -7.10
C GLY A 17 -20.03 4.33 -7.99
N GLY A 18 -19.93 4.62 -9.31
CA GLY A 18 -20.97 4.28 -10.27
C GLY A 18 -21.27 2.76 -10.26
N PRO A 19 -22.48 2.33 -10.68
CA PRO A 19 -22.83 0.92 -10.70
C PRO A 19 -21.84 0.14 -11.57
N PRO A 20 -21.45 -1.10 -11.14
CA PRO A 20 -20.58 -1.93 -11.94
C PRO A 20 -21.19 -2.10 -13.34
N GLY A 21 -20.37 -1.93 -14.39
CA GLY A 21 -20.81 -2.12 -15.78
C GLY A 21 -21.42 -3.52 -16.00
N THR A 22 -22.15 -3.70 -17.08
CA THR A 22 -22.84 -4.95 -17.45
C THR A 22 -21.94 -6.19 -17.52
N GLN A 23 -20.63 -6.02 -17.51
CA GLN A 23 -19.61 -7.09 -17.49
C GLN A 23 -19.05 -7.41 -16.10
N TYR A 24 -19.53 -6.77 -15.03
CA TYR A 24 -19.05 -7.00 -13.68
C TYR A 24 -19.58 -8.32 -13.10
N VAL A 25 -18.65 -9.25 -12.82
CA VAL A 25 -18.97 -10.56 -12.23
C VAL A 25 -18.90 -10.46 -10.70
N GLN A 26 -20.05 -10.16 -10.09
CA GLN A 26 -20.15 -9.97 -8.64
C GLN A 26 -19.70 -11.20 -7.82
N SER A 27 -19.90 -12.42 -8.34
CA SER A 27 -19.45 -13.64 -7.66
C SER A 27 -17.93 -13.72 -7.57
N LEU A 28 -17.19 -13.28 -8.61
CA LEU A 28 -15.72 -13.24 -8.58
C LEU A 28 -15.24 -12.23 -7.53
N ALA A 29 -15.82 -11.04 -7.52
CA ALA A 29 -15.46 -10.01 -6.52
C ALA A 29 -15.66 -10.53 -5.09
N ARG A 30 -16.82 -11.12 -4.79
CA ARG A 30 -17.13 -11.71 -3.48
C ARG A 30 -16.19 -12.86 -3.11
N GLY A 31 -15.79 -13.69 -4.07
CA GLY A 31 -14.79 -14.75 -3.84
C GLY A 31 -13.44 -14.20 -3.41
N LEU A 32 -12.98 -13.14 -4.08
CA LEU A 32 -11.75 -12.43 -3.71
C LEU A 32 -11.86 -11.75 -2.34
N ASP A 33 -13.02 -11.18 -1.99
CA ASP A 33 -13.25 -10.59 -0.68
C ASP A 33 -13.19 -11.65 0.45
N VAL A 34 -13.65 -12.87 0.19
CA VAL A 34 -13.53 -13.98 1.15
C VAL A 34 -12.05 -14.34 1.36
N ILE A 35 -11.22 -14.40 0.32
CA ILE A 35 -9.77 -14.64 0.47
C ILE A 35 -9.11 -13.51 1.27
N ARG A 36 -9.43 -12.25 0.97
CA ARG A 36 -8.90 -11.05 1.64
C ARG A 36 -9.35 -10.88 3.08
N ALA A 37 -10.41 -11.58 3.50
CA ALA A 37 -10.88 -11.54 4.88
C ALA A 37 -9.92 -12.19 5.87
N PHE A 38 -9.04 -13.08 5.40
CA PHE A 38 -7.99 -13.70 6.21
C PHE A 38 -6.76 -12.79 6.27
N ASP A 39 -6.23 -12.60 7.48
CA ASP A 39 -5.05 -11.78 7.74
C ASP A 39 -4.23 -12.35 8.93
N ALA A 40 -3.18 -11.64 9.34
CA ALA A 40 -2.31 -12.06 10.44
C ALA A 40 -3.05 -12.15 11.80
N GLU A 41 -4.10 -11.34 12.01
CA GLU A 41 -4.90 -11.35 13.22
C GLU A 41 -6.00 -12.42 13.15
N HIS A 42 -6.38 -12.83 11.94
CA HIS A 42 -7.45 -13.79 11.68
C HIS A 42 -6.99 -14.88 10.69
N PRO A 43 -5.94 -15.65 11.02
CA PRO A 43 -5.41 -16.69 10.14
C PRO A 43 -6.37 -17.87 9.98
N ALA A 44 -7.23 -18.09 10.98
CA ALA A 44 -8.26 -19.12 11.00
C ALA A 44 -9.59 -18.54 11.49
N MET A 45 -10.69 -18.79 10.78
CA MET A 45 -11.99 -18.19 11.06
C MET A 45 -13.13 -19.20 10.95
N THR A 46 -14.19 -18.99 11.77
CA THR A 46 -15.45 -19.70 11.57
C THR A 46 -16.22 -19.13 10.39
N LEU A 47 -17.19 -19.89 9.85
CA LEU A 47 -18.14 -19.39 8.84
C LEU A 47 -18.81 -18.06 9.25
N THR A 48 -19.12 -17.91 10.52
CA THR A 48 -19.77 -16.69 11.03
C THR A 48 -18.84 -15.48 10.98
N ASP A 49 -17.55 -15.68 11.30
CA ASP A 49 -16.55 -14.61 11.28
C ASP A 49 -16.30 -14.13 9.84
N VAL A 50 -16.16 -15.07 8.91
CA VAL A 50 -16.00 -14.73 7.49
C VAL A 50 -17.23 -13.99 6.96
N ALA A 51 -18.45 -14.46 7.26
CA ALA A 51 -19.68 -13.79 6.84
C ALA A 51 -19.75 -12.34 7.38
N ARG A 52 -19.40 -12.13 8.66
CA ARG A 52 -19.38 -10.80 9.29
C ARG A 52 -18.35 -9.88 8.65
N ARG A 53 -17.10 -10.35 8.44
CA ARG A 53 -16.02 -9.54 7.87
C ARG A 53 -16.26 -9.16 6.41
N THR A 54 -16.90 -10.04 5.66
CA THR A 54 -17.18 -9.79 4.23
C THR A 54 -18.53 -9.12 3.97
N GLY A 55 -19.38 -8.94 5.00
CA GLY A 55 -20.74 -8.43 4.83
C GLY A 55 -21.69 -9.39 4.08
N LEU A 56 -21.29 -10.67 3.90
CA LEU A 56 -22.07 -11.67 3.21
C LEU A 56 -23.05 -12.38 4.15
N SER A 57 -24.18 -12.87 3.60
CA SER A 57 -25.00 -13.81 4.35
C SER A 57 -24.23 -15.10 4.65
N ARG A 58 -24.56 -15.78 5.76
CA ARG A 58 -23.91 -17.07 6.11
C ARG A 58 -24.03 -18.12 4.99
N ALA A 59 -25.16 -18.16 4.32
CA ALA A 59 -25.39 -19.09 3.21
C ALA A 59 -24.46 -18.77 2.02
N THR A 60 -24.29 -17.49 1.70
CA THR A 60 -23.39 -17.03 0.65
C THR A 60 -21.92 -17.28 1.01
N ALA A 61 -21.49 -16.87 2.20
CA ALA A 61 -20.12 -17.12 2.67
C ALA A 61 -19.78 -18.61 2.68
N ARG A 62 -20.73 -19.48 3.10
CA ARG A 62 -20.57 -20.93 3.06
C ARG A 62 -20.29 -21.44 1.65
N ARG A 63 -21.06 -21.00 0.66
CA ARG A 63 -20.88 -21.41 -0.74
C ARG A 63 -19.51 -21.04 -1.27
N PHE A 64 -19.03 -19.80 -1.01
CA PHE A 64 -17.69 -19.37 -1.42
C PHE A 64 -16.60 -20.16 -0.71
N LEU A 65 -16.69 -20.36 0.60
CA LEU A 65 -15.70 -21.11 1.37
C LEU A 65 -15.58 -22.56 0.90
N HIS A 66 -16.70 -23.24 0.63
CA HIS A 66 -16.66 -24.61 0.07
C HIS A 66 -16.08 -24.61 -1.35
N THR A 67 -16.48 -23.68 -2.23
CA THR A 67 -15.87 -23.57 -3.57
C THR A 67 -14.36 -23.34 -3.47
N LEU A 68 -13.90 -22.45 -2.57
CA LEU A 68 -12.48 -22.22 -2.37
C LEU A 68 -11.76 -23.43 -1.77
N ALA A 69 -12.45 -24.23 -0.95
CA ALA A 69 -11.93 -25.49 -0.42
C ALA A 69 -11.82 -26.55 -1.53
N ASP A 70 -12.84 -26.69 -2.38
CA ASP A 70 -12.81 -27.60 -3.54
C ASP A 70 -11.71 -27.22 -4.53
N LEU A 71 -11.44 -25.92 -4.69
CA LEU A 71 -10.35 -25.39 -5.50
C LEU A 71 -8.97 -25.46 -4.80
N GLY A 72 -8.91 -25.86 -3.54
CA GLY A 72 -7.69 -26.00 -2.76
C GLY A 72 -7.13 -24.70 -2.15
N TYR A 73 -7.77 -23.54 -2.31
CA TYR A 73 -7.34 -22.26 -1.72
C TYR A 73 -7.62 -22.14 -0.23
N VAL A 74 -8.58 -22.89 0.29
CA VAL A 74 -8.99 -22.90 1.69
C VAL A 74 -8.99 -24.34 2.18
N ARG A 75 -8.61 -24.59 3.42
CA ARG A 75 -8.87 -25.86 4.10
C ARG A 75 -9.90 -25.67 5.20
N PHE A 76 -10.63 -26.71 5.52
CA PHE A 76 -11.64 -26.77 6.57
C PHE A 76 -11.35 -27.95 7.51
N ASP A 77 -11.20 -27.70 8.81
CA ASP A 77 -10.90 -28.73 9.81
C ASP A 77 -12.15 -29.29 10.52
N GLY A 78 -13.36 -28.89 10.06
CA GLY A 78 -14.64 -29.20 10.69
C GLY A 78 -15.22 -28.03 11.49
N LYS A 79 -14.43 -27.03 11.83
CA LYS A 79 -14.83 -25.84 12.61
C LYS A 79 -14.32 -24.53 12.02
N LEU A 80 -13.06 -24.51 11.63
CA LEU A 80 -12.35 -23.33 11.14
C LEU A 80 -11.96 -23.49 9.65
N PHE A 81 -11.96 -22.38 8.95
CA PHE A 81 -11.44 -22.23 7.61
C PHE A 81 -10.11 -21.49 7.69
N GLU A 82 -9.13 -21.91 6.89
CA GLU A 82 -7.80 -21.32 6.79
C GLU A 82 -7.37 -21.26 5.33
N LEU A 83 -6.60 -20.24 4.94
CA LEU A 83 -5.98 -20.22 3.61
C LEU A 83 -4.90 -21.29 3.50
N THR A 84 -4.78 -21.86 2.31
CA THR A 84 -3.68 -22.76 1.96
C THR A 84 -2.55 -22.01 1.24
N ALA A 85 -1.38 -22.64 1.11
CA ALA A 85 -0.28 -22.08 0.32
C ALA A 85 -0.64 -21.84 -1.17
N GLN A 86 -1.73 -22.44 -1.67
CA GLN A 86 -2.17 -22.24 -3.05
C GLN A 86 -2.54 -20.79 -3.37
N VAL A 87 -2.95 -20.00 -2.36
CA VAL A 87 -3.23 -18.56 -2.52
C VAL A 87 -1.99 -17.79 -3.01
N LEU A 88 -0.78 -18.25 -2.66
CA LEU A 88 0.47 -17.63 -3.12
C LEU A 88 0.62 -17.66 -4.65
N GLN A 89 0.01 -18.61 -5.34
CA GLN A 89 0.06 -18.70 -6.81
C GLN A 89 -0.59 -17.50 -7.48
N LEU A 90 -1.62 -16.89 -6.85
CA LEU A 90 -2.26 -15.68 -7.38
C LEU A 90 -1.30 -14.49 -7.39
N GLY A 91 -0.50 -14.33 -6.31
CA GLY A 91 0.54 -13.31 -6.23
C GLY A 91 1.78 -13.64 -7.05
N TYR A 92 2.14 -14.93 -7.14
CA TYR A 92 3.31 -15.37 -7.91
C TYR A 92 3.19 -15.04 -9.40
N SER A 93 2.01 -15.12 -9.98
CA SER A 93 1.76 -14.75 -11.38
C SER A 93 2.15 -13.28 -11.65
N TYR A 94 1.89 -12.38 -10.70
CA TYR A 94 2.32 -10.99 -10.78
C TYR A 94 3.84 -10.86 -10.58
N LEU A 95 4.37 -11.43 -9.51
CA LEU A 95 5.80 -11.31 -9.16
C LEU A 95 6.71 -11.94 -10.20
N SER A 96 6.32 -13.07 -10.81
CA SER A 96 7.10 -13.76 -11.84
C SER A 96 7.06 -13.08 -13.21
N SER A 97 5.98 -12.38 -13.51
CA SER A 97 5.83 -11.61 -14.75
C SER A 97 6.53 -10.25 -14.71
N HIS A 98 6.90 -9.77 -13.50
CA HIS A 98 7.56 -8.49 -13.30
C HIS A 98 8.99 -8.69 -12.82
N THR A 99 9.95 -8.27 -13.64
CA THR A 99 11.40 -8.38 -13.32
C THR A 99 11.84 -7.39 -12.22
N LEU A 100 11.01 -6.40 -11.93
CA LEU A 100 11.33 -5.30 -11.00
C LEU A 100 11.64 -5.79 -9.58
N PRO A 101 10.81 -6.65 -8.92
CA PRO A 101 11.13 -7.17 -7.59
C PRO A 101 12.46 -7.93 -7.55
N GLN A 102 12.74 -8.75 -8.59
CA GLN A 102 13.98 -9.54 -8.68
C GLN A 102 15.25 -8.68 -8.81
N LEU A 103 15.14 -7.51 -9.45
CA LEU A 103 16.23 -6.54 -9.52
C LEU A 103 16.44 -5.77 -8.22
N ILE A 104 15.34 -5.51 -7.52
CA ILE A 104 15.34 -4.69 -6.32
C ILE A 104 15.84 -5.47 -5.10
N GLU A 105 15.42 -6.71 -4.93
CA GLU A 105 15.64 -7.48 -3.71
C GLU A 105 17.13 -7.59 -3.29
N PRO A 106 18.09 -7.97 -4.19
CA PRO A 106 19.51 -8.01 -3.82
C PRO A 106 20.08 -6.66 -3.41
N VAL A 107 19.62 -5.59 -4.06
CA VAL A 107 20.09 -4.22 -3.75
C VAL A 107 19.57 -3.76 -2.39
N LEU A 108 18.31 -4.13 -2.04
CA LEU A 108 17.76 -3.82 -0.71
C LEU A 108 18.45 -4.62 0.39
N GLU A 109 18.86 -5.87 0.14
CA GLU A 109 19.61 -6.69 1.10
C GLU A 109 20.96 -6.02 1.45
N GLU A 110 21.71 -5.59 0.44
CA GLU A 110 22.97 -4.86 0.63
C GLU A 110 22.73 -3.56 1.40
N LEU A 111 21.76 -2.75 0.96
CA LEU A 111 21.44 -1.47 1.60
C LEU A 111 21.02 -1.63 3.06
N SER A 112 20.16 -2.63 3.34
CA SER A 112 19.70 -2.91 4.70
C SER A 112 20.84 -3.38 5.61
N ALA A 113 21.77 -4.19 5.07
CA ALA A 113 22.95 -4.64 5.81
C ALA A 113 23.90 -3.48 6.13
N GLU A 114 24.11 -2.54 5.19
CA GLU A 114 24.94 -1.35 5.40
C GLU A 114 24.35 -0.39 6.43
N LEU A 115 23.06 -0.11 6.33
CA LEU A 115 22.39 0.89 7.18
C LEU A 115 21.90 0.31 8.50
N ASN A 116 21.81 -1.03 8.62
CA ASN A 116 21.17 -1.71 9.73
C ASN A 116 19.74 -1.21 10.01
N GLU A 117 19.03 -0.85 8.92
CA GLU A 117 17.65 -0.38 8.95
C GLU A 117 16.77 -1.15 7.92
N SER A 118 15.46 -1.14 8.15
CA SER A 118 14.52 -1.80 7.23
C SER A 118 14.41 -1.02 5.92
N CYS A 119 14.58 -1.71 4.80
CA CYS A 119 14.48 -1.16 3.46
C CYS A 119 13.32 -1.79 2.70
N SER A 120 12.62 -0.99 1.91
CA SER A 120 11.49 -1.49 1.13
C SER A 120 11.40 -0.81 -0.23
N ALA A 121 10.66 -1.45 -1.13
CA ALA A 121 10.26 -0.88 -2.40
C ALA A 121 8.75 -1.00 -2.58
N SER A 122 8.15 0.01 -3.20
CA SER A 122 6.74 0.00 -3.55
C SER A 122 6.48 0.59 -4.92
N ILE A 123 5.33 0.23 -5.48
CA ILE A 123 4.73 0.84 -6.67
C ILE A 123 3.44 1.54 -6.27
N LEU A 124 2.95 2.42 -7.14
CA LEU A 124 1.65 3.07 -6.98
C LEU A 124 0.56 2.21 -7.64
N ASP A 125 -0.54 2.01 -6.92
CA ASP A 125 -1.75 1.38 -7.43
C ASP A 125 -2.97 2.19 -6.99
N GLY A 126 -3.49 3.01 -7.89
CA GLY A 126 -4.52 4.00 -7.59
C GLY A 126 -4.02 5.07 -6.60
N ALA A 127 -4.65 5.16 -5.43
CA ALA A 127 -4.27 6.08 -4.35
C ALA A 127 -3.40 5.43 -3.26
N ASP A 128 -3.01 4.17 -3.44
CA ASP A 128 -2.22 3.40 -2.48
C ASP A 128 -0.84 3.06 -3.03
N VAL A 129 0.11 2.87 -2.12
CA VAL A 129 1.35 2.16 -2.41
C VAL A 129 1.17 0.67 -2.12
N VAL A 130 1.76 -0.17 -2.98
CA VAL A 130 1.85 -1.62 -2.79
C VAL A 130 3.31 -2.00 -2.62
N TYR A 131 3.64 -2.64 -1.51
CA TYR A 131 5.00 -3.11 -1.24
C TYR A 131 5.33 -4.31 -2.13
N ILE A 132 6.39 -4.21 -2.93
CA ILE A 132 6.82 -5.26 -3.88
C ILE A 132 8.12 -5.96 -3.46
N ALA A 133 8.90 -5.34 -2.57
CA ALA A 133 10.08 -5.95 -1.95
C ALA A 133 10.29 -5.33 -0.56
N ARG A 134 10.81 -6.12 0.39
CA ARG A 134 11.12 -5.66 1.73
C ARG A 134 12.18 -6.51 2.39
N VAL A 135 13.17 -5.86 2.97
CA VAL A 135 14.18 -6.44 3.84
C VAL A 135 14.01 -5.89 5.25
N HIS A 136 13.86 -6.79 6.21
CA HIS A 136 13.67 -6.43 7.61
C HIS A 136 14.99 -6.46 8.37
N THR A 137 15.20 -5.48 9.26
CA THR A 137 16.16 -5.66 10.35
C THR A 137 15.52 -6.43 11.49
N ARG A 138 16.34 -6.99 12.38
CA ARG A 138 15.88 -7.74 13.57
C ARG A 138 15.15 -6.89 14.63
N ARG A 139 14.94 -5.60 14.38
CA ARG A 139 14.18 -4.72 15.28
C ARG A 139 12.70 -5.03 15.14
N ILE A 140 12.04 -5.26 16.27
CA ILE A 140 10.60 -5.55 16.34
C ILE A 140 9.83 -4.27 16.01
N MET A 141 9.31 -4.16 14.78
CA MET A 141 8.34 -3.13 14.42
C MET A 141 6.92 -3.65 14.73
N ARG A 142 6.05 -2.77 15.23
CA ARG A 142 4.65 -3.11 15.56
C ARG A 142 3.83 -3.42 14.31
N VAL A 143 4.17 -2.82 13.17
CA VAL A 143 3.45 -3.06 11.90
C VAL A 143 4.09 -4.22 11.17
N GLY A 144 3.34 -5.29 10.98
CA GLY A 144 3.72 -6.43 10.15
C GLY A 144 3.63 -6.08 8.66
N ILE A 145 4.59 -5.28 8.15
CA ILE A 145 4.64 -4.93 6.72
C ILE A 145 5.27 -6.08 5.95
N ALA A 146 4.59 -6.57 4.92
CA ALA A 146 5.05 -7.63 4.03
C ALA A 146 4.87 -7.21 2.56
N VAL A 147 5.42 -7.99 1.63
CA VAL A 147 5.11 -7.86 0.20
C VAL A 147 3.60 -8.01 0.00
N GLY A 148 3.00 -7.12 -0.78
CA GLY A 148 1.56 -7.02 -0.98
C GLY A 148 0.84 -6.10 0.02
N THR A 149 1.48 -5.66 1.11
CA THR A 149 0.89 -4.66 2.03
C THR A 149 0.59 -3.37 1.28
N ARG A 150 -0.54 -2.77 1.60
CA ARG A 150 -1.04 -1.52 1.00
C ARG A 150 -1.16 -0.43 2.06
N PHE A 151 -0.70 0.76 1.72
CA PHE A 151 -0.89 1.96 2.53
C PHE A 151 -1.31 3.15 1.68
N PRO A 152 -2.02 4.15 2.27
CA PRO A 152 -2.33 5.39 1.59
C PRO A 152 -1.06 6.08 1.08
N ALA A 153 -0.98 6.38 -0.21
CA ALA A 153 0.21 6.98 -0.81
C ALA A 153 0.55 8.35 -0.19
N TYR A 154 -0.48 9.14 0.16
CA TYR A 154 -0.28 10.48 0.74
C TYR A 154 0.43 10.48 2.09
N ALA A 155 0.34 9.41 2.87
CA ALA A 155 0.88 9.31 4.22
C ALA A 155 2.23 8.57 4.29
N THR A 156 2.80 8.18 3.14
CA THR A 156 4.07 7.43 3.07
C THR A 156 5.12 8.17 2.25
N SER A 157 6.39 8.04 2.62
CA SER A 157 7.50 8.66 1.87
C SER A 157 7.58 8.12 0.42
N MET A 158 7.45 6.81 0.23
CA MET A 158 7.42 6.19 -1.09
C MET A 158 6.21 6.66 -1.91
N GLY A 159 5.04 6.74 -1.27
CA GLY A 159 3.82 7.20 -1.93
C GLY A 159 3.92 8.63 -2.41
N ARG A 160 4.47 9.53 -1.61
CA ARG A 160 4.70 10.92 -2.03
C ARG A 160 5.72 11.03 -3.16
N VAL A 161 6.77 10.23 -3.15
CA VAL A 161 7.71 10.16 -4.28
C VAL A 161 6.98 9.74 -5.55
N LEU A 162 6.14 8.69 -5.49
CA LEU A 162 5.38 8.19 -6.65
C LEU A 162 4.34 9.21 -7.12
N LEU A 163 3.54 9.78 -6.21
CA LEU A 163 2.55 10.83 -6.52
C LEU A 163 3.19 12.07 -7.12
N ALA A 164 4.34 12.50 -6.62
CA ALA A 164 5.05 13.68 -7.09
C ALA A 164 5.48 13.57 -8.56
N HIS A 165 5.65 12.36 -9.09
CA HIS A 165 6.10 12.14 -10.46
C HIS A 165 4.97 11.80 -11.44
N LEU A 166 3.73 11.75 -10.99
CA LEU A 166 2.56 11.59 -11.86
C LEU A 166 2.36 12.81 -12.78
N ALA A 167 1.73 12.57 -13.91
CA ALA A 167 1.16 13.65 -14.70
C ALA A 167 0.01 14.34 -13.93
N PRO A 168 -0.24 15.65 -14.15
CA PRO A 168 -1.24 16.40 -13.37
C PRO A 168 -2.62 15.72 -13.32
N ALA A 169 -3.13 15.25 -14.46
CA ALA A 169 -4.43 14.58 -14.52
C ALA A 169 -4.46 13.22 -13.81
N GLU A 170 -3.33 12.53 -13.69
CA GLU A 170 -3.22 11.28 -12.94
C GLU A 170 -3.17 11.55 -11.43
N LEU A 171 -2.44 12.59 -11.03
CA LEU A 171 -2.41 13.04 -9.65
C LEU A 171 -3.81 13.46 -9.18
N ASP A 172 -4.55 14.24 -9.98
CA ASP A 172 -5.92 14.64 -9.66
C ASP A 172 -6.83 13.44 -9.45
N ARG A 173 -6.74 12.43 -10.32
CA ARG A 173 -7.49 11.16 -10.17
C ARG A 173 -7.09 10.39 -8.91
N ALA A 174 -5.80 10.31 -8.61
CA ALA A 174 -5.32 9.60 -7.42
C ALA A 174 -5.79 10.28 -6.13
N LEU A 175 -5.75 11.62 -6.06
CA LEU A 175 -6.22 12.38 -4.89
C LEU A 175 -7.74 12.33 -4.74
N ALA A 176 -8.50 12.35 -5.85
CA ALA A 176 -9.95 12.21 -5.81
C ALA A 176 -10.43 10.81 -5.42
N ALA A 177 -9.61 9.77 -5.65
CA ALA A 177 -9.99 8.39 -5.38
C ALA A 177 -10.01 8.02 -3.88
N ARG A 178 -9.40 8.84 -3.01
CA ARG A 178 -9.32 8.56 -1.58
C ARG A 178 -9.31 9.84 -0.74
N PRO A 179 -10.17 9.94 0.28
CA PRO A 179 -10.12 11.08 1.20
C PRO A 179 -8.81 11.06 2.01
N LEU A 180 -8.27 12.26 2.28
CA LEU A 180 -7.15 12.46 3.17
C LEU A 180 -7.67 12.42 4.61
N VAL A 181 -7.42 11.32 5.32
CA VAL A 181 -7.83 11.15 6.72
C VAL A 181 -6.62 11.23 7.65
N PRO A 182 -6.75 11.77 8.87
CA PRO A 182 -5.67 11.80 9.84
C PRO A 182 -5.43 10.38 10.38
N LEU A 183 -4.25 9.82 10.10
CA LEU A 183 -3.80 8.55 10.65
C LEU A 183 -3.06 8.77 11.98
N THR A 184 -2.39 9.91 12.07
CA THR A 184 -1.73 10.44 13.28
C THR A 184 -1.96 11.94 13.36
N PRO A 185 -1.61 12.60 14.48
CA PRO A 185 -1.66 14.06 14.55
C PRO A 185 -0.75 14.79 13.55
N SER A 186 0.29 14.10 13.02
CA SER A 186 1.25 14.66 12.06
C SER A 186 0.83 14.49 10.60
N THR A 187 -0.22 13.70 10.30
CA THR A 187 -0.64 13.39 8.93
C THR A 187 -1.09 14.66 8.19
N ILE A 188 -0.55 14.90 7.00
CA ILE A 188 -1.04 15.96 6.11
C ILE A 188 -2.41 15.55 5.57
N VAL A 189 -3.44 16.34 5.89
CA VAL A 189 -4.83 16.11 5.47
C VAL A 189 -5.41 17.23 4.59
N SER A 190 -4.63 18.30 4.34
CA SER A 190 -5.00 19.36 3.40
C SER A 190 -4.44 19.00 2.02
N GLU A 191 -5.29 18.99 0.99
CA GLU A 191 -4.87 18.75 -0.38
C GLU A 191 -3.89 19.82 -0.87
N GLU A 192 -4.10 21.08 -0.50
CA GLU A 192 -3.19 22.19 -0.81
C GLU A 192 -1.80 21.94 -0.24
N SER A 193 -1.70 21.59 1.04
CA SER A 193 -0.44 21.29 1.72
C SER A 193 0.24 20.05 1.10
N LEU A 194 -0.54 19.02 0.76
CA LEU A 194 -0.01 17.83 0.10
C LEU A 194 0.55 18.16 -1.29
N ARG A 195 -0.15 18.93 -2.11
CA ARG A 195 0.32 19.35 -3.44
C ARG A 195 1.61 20.19 -3.35
N ALA A 196 1.70 21.08 -2.37
CA ALA A 196 2.92 21.86 -2.12
C ALA A 196 4.09 20.94 -1.75
N GLU A 197 3.88 19.97 -0.87
CA GLU A 197 4.90 18.97 -0.50
C GLU A 197 5.29 18.11 -1.70
N LEU A 198 4.34 17.64 -2.52
CA LEU A 198 4.64 16.85 -3.72
C LEU A 198 5.48 17.65 -4.74
N ALA A 199 5.20 18.94 -4.91
CA ALA A 199 6.03 19.81 -5.75
C ALA A 199 7.47 19.94 -5.22
N ALA A 200 7.62 20.08 -3.90
CA ALA A 200 8.92 20.12 -3.25
C ALA A 200 9.66 18.78 -3.38
N VAL A 201 8.98 17.64 -3.20
CA VAL A 201 9.51 16.28 -3.39
C VAL A 201 10.03 16.11 -4.82
N ARG A 202 9.24 16.52 -5.83
CA ARG A 202 9.65 16.45 -7.23
C ARG A 202 10.92 17.25 -7.51
N GLY A 203 11.03 18.44 -6.89
CA GLY A 203 12.18 19.32 -7.07
C GLY A 203 13.46 18.83 -6.44
N ARG A 204 13.38 18.25 -5.22
CA ARG A 204 14.56 17.77 -4.47
C ARG A 204 14.92 16.31 -4.74
N GLY A 205 14.00 15.52 -5.34
CA GLY A 205 14.22 14.13 -5.69
C GLY A 205 14.09 13.11 -4.55
N TRP A 206 13.62 13.51 -3.38
CA TRP A 206 13.41 12.63 -2.22
C TRP A 206 12.27 13.13 -1.33
N CYS A 207 11.71 12.23 -0.51
CA CYS A 207 10.66 12.55 0.46
C CYS A 207 11.02 11.99 1.82
N PHE A 208 10.86 12.82 2.86
CA PHE A 208 10.92 12.40 4.26
C PHE A 208 9.54 12.53 4.89
N VAL A 209 9.12 11.50 5.63
CA VAL A 209 7.85 11.46 6.37
C VAL A 209 8.17 11.14 7.82
N ASP A 210 7.71 11.99 8.72
CA ASP A 210 7.90 11.86 10.17
C ASP A 210 6.58 11.55 10.86
N GLN A 211 6.38 10.29 11.20
CA GLN A 211 5.25 9.82 12.01
C GLN A 211 3.86 10.13 11.45
N GLU A 212 3.72 10.24 10.12
CA GLU A 212 2.43 10.54 9.50
C GLU A 212 1.57 9.30 9.23
N LEU A 213 2.22 8.15 8.94
CA LEU A 213 1.52 6.87 8.77
C LEU A 213 1.23 6.22 10.13
N GLU A 214 2.21 6.24 11.01
CA GLU A 214 2.16 5.67 12.35
C GLU A 214 3.10 6.45 13.29
N THR A 215 2.64 6.68 14.52
CA THR A 215 3.47 7.33 15.55
C THR A 215 4.71 6.48 15.85
N GLY A 216 5.88 7.12 15.85
CA GLY A 216 7.15 6.44 16.05
C GLY A 216 7.81 5.91 14.78
N LEU A 217 7.16 6.00 13.62
CA LEU A 217 7.71 5.59 12.32
C LEU A 217 8.19 6.80 11.52
N ARG A 218 9.43 6.75 11.07
CA ARG A 218 10.03 7.71 10.13
C ARG A 218 10.51 7.00 8.89
N SER A 219 10.47 7.66 7.75
CA SER A 219 11.01 7.09 6.53
C SER A 219 11.48 8.16 5.54
N ILE A 220 12.58 7.85 4.83
CA ILE A 220 13.06 8.62 3.69
C ILE A 220 12.98 7.76 2.43
N ALA A 221 12.53 8.33 1.31
CA ALA A 221 12.35 7.62 0.06
C ALA A 221 12.89 8.39 -1.15
N VAL A 222 13.26 7.65 -2.19
CA VAL A 222 13.74 8.14 -3.48
C VAL A 222 13.06 7.41 -4.64
N PRO A 223 12.96 8.02 -5.85
CA PRO A 223 12.41 7.37 -7.03
C PRO A 223 13.37 6.38 -7.68
N VAL A 224 12.80 5.35 -8.31
CA VAL A 224 13.46 4.45 -9.25
C VAL A 224 12.90 4.70 -10.63
N PHE A 225 13.76 5.08 -11.58
CA PHE A 225 13.36 5.43 -12.93
C PHE A 225 13.47 4.25 -13.89
N GLY A 226 12.46 4.09 -14.73
CA GLY A 226 12.47 3.16 -15.85
C GLY A 226 13.32 3.66 -17.02
N ALA A 227 13.40 2.83 -18.06
CA ALA A 227 14.13 3.15 -19.29
C ALA A 227 13.53 4.32 -20.08
N ASP A 228 12.27 4.58 -19.91
CA ASP A 228 11.50 5.69 -20.51
C ASP A 228 11.58 7.00 -19.71
N GLY A 229 12.31 6.99 -18.57
CA GLY A 229 12.42 8.14 -17.69
C GLY A 229 11.23 8.33 -16.75
N THR A 230 10.23 7.46 -16.78
CA THR A 230 9.12 7.48 -15.80
C THR A 230 9.53 6.80 -14.49
N VAL A 231 8.89 7.19 -13.38
CA VAL A 231 9.13 6.54 -12.08
C VAL A 231 8.34 5.24 -12.03
N GLN A 232 9.06 4.12 -11.93
CA GLN A 232 8.50 2.77 -11.90
C GLN A 232 8.25 2.27 -10.48
N ALA A 233 9.06 2.72 -9.52
CA ALA A 233 8.96 2.37 -8.11
C ALA A 233 9.56 3.45 -7.24
N ALA A 234 9.38 3.34 -5.93
CA ALA A 234 10.12 4.11 -4.94
C ALA A 234 10.80 3.15 -3.96
N LEU A 235 12.00 3.51 -3.52
CA LEU A 235 12.71 2.83 -2.42
C LEU A 235 12.65 3.68 -1.17
N ASN A 236 12.59 3.04 0.00
CA ASN A 236 12.73 3.72 1.26
C ASN A 236 13.66 3.02 2.25
N VAL A 237 14.13 3.81 3.20
CA VAL A 237 14.67 3.36 4.48
C VAL A 237 13.70 3.82 5.57
N SER A 238 13.32 2.91 6.46
CA SER A 238 12.43 3.18 7.57
C SER A 238 13.15 2.99 8.90
N THR A 239 13.01 4.00 9.77
CA THR A 239 13.57 4.01 11.13
C THR A 239 12.45 4.11 12.15
N SER A 240 12.65 3.54 13.33
CA SER A 240 11.78 3.78 14.48
C SER A 240 12.35 4.88 15.36
N THR A 241 11.51 5.80 15.78
CA THR A 241 11.89 6.78 16.81
C THR A 241 12.08 6.04 18.12
N PRO A 242 13.20 6.24 18.84
CA PRO A 242 13.28 5.83 20.24
C PRO A 242 12.10 6.47 21.01
N ALA A 243 11.53 5.75 21.97
CA ALA A 243 10.62 6.38 22.93
C ALA A 243 11.27 7.66 23.45
N PRO A 244 10.53 8.74 23.73
CA PRO A 244 11.10 9.99 24.21
C PRO A 244 11.89 9.73 25.50
N SER A 245 13.14 9.36 25.36
CA SER A 245 14.11 9.32 26.44
C SER A 245 14.67 10.72 26.55
N LEU A 246 14.49 11.29 27.75
CA LEU A 246 14.99 12.57 28.18
C LEU A 246 16.39 12.86 27.59
N GLY A 247 16.52 13.79 26.66
CA GLY A 247 17.74 14.54 26.46
C GLY A 247 18.46 14.48 25.12
N THR A 248 18.03 13.73 24.08
CA THR A 248 18.66 13.84 22.76
C THR A 248 17.68 14.45 21.76
N GLN A 249 17.84 15.73 21.46
CA GLN A 249 17.23 16.40 20.31
C GLN A 249 18.08 16.07 19.07
N GLU A 250 18.03 14.81 18.61
CA GLU A 250 18.46 14.52 17.23
C GLU A 250 17.42 15.13 16.29
N GLU A 251 17.87 16.01 15.38
CA GLU A 251 17.01 16.52 14.33
C GLU A 251 16.61 15.36 13.40
N PRO A 252 15.34 14.95 13.36
CA PRO A 252 14.90 13.73 12.66
C PRO A 252 15.29 13.72 11.18
N LEU A 253 15.23 14.88 10.55
CA LEU A 253 15.59 15.05 9.15
C LEU A 253 17.09 14.90 8.92
N ALA A 254 17.94 15.41 9.82
CA ALA A 254 19.40 15.30 9.68
C ALA A 254 19.84 13.83 9.66
N THR A 255 19.35 13.03 10.61
CA THR A 255 19.60 11.58 10.64
C THR A 255 19.12 10.86 9.37
N ALA A 256 17.95 11.24 8.84
CA ALA A 256 17.43 10.67 7.58
C ALA A 256 18.32 11.05 6.38
N LEU A 257 18.84 12.28 6.36
CA LEU A 257 19.70 12.75 5.27
C LEU A 257 21.08 12.06 5.24
N GLU A 258 21.57 11.54 6.33
CA GLU A 258 22.79 10.71 6.36
C GLU A 258 22.65 9.42 5.56
N MET A 259 21.43 8.86 5.48
CA MET A 259 21.13 7.64 4.72
C MET A 259 20.88 7.93 3.22
N LEU A 260 20.53 9.17 2.87
CA LEU A 260 20.11 9.56 1.52
C LEU A 260 21.14 9.23 0.42
N PRO A 261 22.46 9.45 0.59
CA PRO A 261 23.43 9.12 -0.46
C PRO A 261 23.44 7.63 -0.82
N ARG A 262 23.37 6.74 0.18
CA ARG A 262 23.33 5.28 -0.03
C ARG A 262 22.02 4.83 -0.66
N LEU A 263 20.90 5.37 -0.19
CA LEU A 263 19.58 5.09 -0.75
C LEU A 263 19.49 5.54 -2.21
N SER A 264 20.02 6.73 -2.54
CA SER A 264 20.04 7.25 -3.91
C SER A 264 20.95 6.41 -4.82
N ALA A 265 22.12 5.98 -4.33
CA ALA A 265 23.00 5.09 -5.09
C ALA A 265 22.33 3.73 -5.38
N ALA A 266 21.60 3.17 -4.42
CA ALA A 266 20.83 1.94 -4.60
C ALA A 266 19.74 2.12 -5.66
N ALA A 267 18.98 3.21 -5.62
CA ALA A 267 17.94 3.51 -6.61
C ALA A 267 18.52 3.71 -8.01
N GLU A 268 19.68 4.37 -8.14
CA GLU A 268 20.35 4.55 -9.44
C GLU A 268 20.87 3.23 -10.01
N ARG A 269 21.41 2.33 -9.20
CA ARG A 269 21.81 0.98 -9.63
C ARG A 269 20.63 0.22 -10.23
N ILE A 270 19.46 0.25 -9.58
CA ILE A 270 18.25 -0.39 -10.10
C ILE A 270 17.78 0.29 -11.39
N SER A 271 17.75 1.62 -11.41
CA SER A 271 17.37 2.39 -12.60
C SER A 271 18.29 2.09 -13.78
N ALA A 272 19.60 1.97 -13.55
CA ALA A 272 20.57 1.59 -14.59
C ALA A 272 20.31 0.16 -15.10
N ALA A 273 20.01 -0.78 -14.22
CA ALA A 273 19.68 -2.17 -14.61
C ALA A 273 18.38 -2.22 -15.44
N LEU A 274 17.37 -1.40 -15.12
CA LEU A 274 16.14 -1.28 -15.91
C LEU A 274 16.41 -0.70 -17.31
N ARG A 275 17.30 0.29 -17.43
CA ARG A 275 17.70 0.85 -18.72
C ARG A 275 18.48 -0.14 -19.60
N ALA A 276 19.28 -1.01 -18.99
CA ALA A 276 20.13 -1.97 -19.71
C ALA A 276 19.36 -3.19 -20.29
N ARG A 277 18.11 -3.39 -19.90
CA ARG A 277 17.28 -4.55 -20.33
C ARG A 277 16.40 -4.28 -21.58
N ARG A 278 16.73 -3.28 -22.36
CA ARG A 278 16.08 -3.02 -23.67
C ARG A 278 16.54 -3.98 -24.76
#